data_1009a410865c9e96aa7f1173877d5e02
#
_entry.id   1009a410865c9e96aa7f1173877d5e02
#
_cell.length_a   1.000
_cell.length_b   1.000
_cell.length_c   1.000
_cell.angle_alpha   90.00
_cell.angle_beta   90.00
_cell.angle_gamma   90.00
#
_symmetry.space_group_name_H-M   'P 1'
#
loop_
_entity.id
_entity.type
_entity.pdbx_description
1 polymer ?
#
loop_
_entity_poly.entity_id
_entity_poly.type
_entity_poly.pdbx_seq_one_letter_code
_entity_poly.pdbx_strand_id
1 'polypeptide(L)'
;MPQKYSDETEQFLKDGYVFVPSLLVPEEVQILVDAAHADDKMLGSAFELADTGGARIRLSGWNHAGDDTFGLIARLPRVVDRIEAFLGGEVYHYHSKMIMKDARVGGAWAWHQD
;
A
#
# COMPACT_ATOMS: atom_id res chain seq x y z
N MET A 1 -15.15 -1.05 -27.38
CA MET A 1 -14.72 -2.02 -26.36
C MET A 1 -14.66 -1.35 -25.02
N PRO A 2 -15.17 -1.96 -23.96
CA PRO A 2 -14.99 -1.38 -22.64
C PRO A 2 -13.50 -1.30 -22.31
N GLN A 3 -13.09 -0.18 -21.78
CA GLN A 3 -11.72 0.00 -21.32
C GLN A 3 -11.45 -0.92 -20.13
N LYS A 4 -10.29 -1.55 -20.12
CA LYS A 4 -9.86 -2.38 -18.98
C LYS A 4 -9.94 -1.54 -17.68
N TYR A 5 -10.54 -2.10 -16.64
CA TYR A 5 -10.77 -1.43 -15.35
C TYR A 5 -11.78 -0.25 -15.38
N SER A 6 -12.68 -0.20 -16.37
CA SER A 6 -13.67 0.90 -16.47
C SER A 6 -14.53 1.06 -15.23
N ASP A 7 -15.06 -0.04 -14.69
CA ASP A 7 -15.95 -0.02 -13.53
C ASP A 7 -15.22 0.43 -12.26
N GLU A 8 -14.00 -0.06 -12.05
CA GLU A 8 -13.14 0.37 -10.94
C GLU A 8 -12.79 1.85 -11.06
N THR A 9 -12.48 2.31 -12.27
CA THR A 9 -12.17 3.72 -12.56
C THR A 9 -13.37 4.62 -12.30
N GLU A 10 -14.54 4.23 -12.75
CA GLU A 10 -15.77 4.98 -12.49
C GLU A 10 -16.05 5.11 -10.99
N GLN A 11 -15.91 4.00 -10.26
CA GLN A 11 -16.08 4.04 -8.80
C GLN A 11 -15.05 4.92 -8.13
N PHE A 12 -13.77 4.83 -8.52
CA PHE A 12 -12.71 5.68 -7.99
C PHE A 12 -13.00 7.17 -8.21
N LEU A 13 -13.40 7.55 -9.41
CA LEU A 13 -13.71 8.94 -9.75
C LEU A 13 -14.93 9.46 -9.01
N LYS A 14 -15.91 8.60 -8.74
CA LYS A 14 -17.13 8.96 -8.03
C LYS A 14 -16.90 9.10 -6.52
N ASP A 15 -16.21 8.14 -5.91
CA ASP A 15 -16.13 7.99 -4.46
C ASP A 15 -14.79 8.48 -3.87
N GLY A 16 -13.77 8.70 -4.70
CA GLY A 16 -12.42 9.07 -4.28
C GLY A 16 -11.57 7.89 -3.81
N TYR A 17 -12.11 6.68 -3.83
CA TYR A 17 -11.43 5.42 -3.54
C TYR A 17 -12.10 4.27 -4.25
N VAL A 18 -11.40 3.15 -4.34
CA VAL A 18 -11.94 1.88 -4.79
C VAL A 18 -11.28 0.73 -4.04
N PHE A 19 -12.06 -0.27 -3.69
CA PHE A 19 -11.57 -1.50 -3.09
C PHE A 19 -11.49 -2.59 -4.15
N VAL A 20 -10.34 -3.22 -4.30
CA VAL A 20 -10.10 -4.28 -5.28
C VAL A 20 -9.86 -5.61 -4.54
N PRO A 21 -10.92 -6.41 -4.35
CA PRO A 21 -10.80 -7.68 -3.65
C PRO A 21 -9.89 -8.65 -4.39
N SER A 22 -9.14 -9.44 -3.63
CA SER A 22 -8.29 -10.52 -4.18
C SER A 22 -7.30 -10.07 -5.26
N LEU A 23 -6.80 -8.84 -5.17
CA LEU A 23 -5.77 -8.34 -6.07
C LEU A 23 -4.51 -9.21 -6.05
N LEU A 24 -4.16 -9.71 -4.88
CA LEU A 24 -3.07 -10.68 -4.67
C LEU A 24 -3.65 -12.04 -4.33
N VAL A 25 -3.06 -13.10 -4.87
CA VAL A 25 -3.43 -14.46 -4.49
C VAL A 25 -2.85 -14.81 -3.10
N PRO A 26 -3.40 -15.81 -2.39
CA PRO A 26 -2.94 -16.13 -1.03
C PRO A 26 -1.44 -16.40 -0.92
N GLU A 27 -0.86 -17.04 -1.90
CA GLU A 27 0.58 -17.33 -1.95
C GLU A 27 1.42 -16.06 -2.04
N GLU A 28 0.98 -15.06 -2.78
CA GLU A 28 1.63 -13.75 -2.87
C GLU A 28 1.50 -12.98 -1.56
N VAL A 29 0.36 -13.04 -0.92
CA VAL A 29 0.15 -12.46 0.40
C VAL A 29 1.11 -13.08 1.42
N GLN A 30 1.28 -14.41 1.39
CA GLN A 30 2.21 -15.09 2.29
C GLN A 30 3.66 -14.65 2.05
N ILE A 31 4.08 -14.49 0.81
CA ILE A 31 5.41 -13.97 0.48
C ILE A 31 5.62 -12.56 1.07
N LEU A 32 4.62 -11.70 0.99
CA LEU A 32 4.69 -10.35 1.58
C LEU A 32 4.77 -10.38 3.10
N VAL A 33 3.98 -11.23 3.73
CA VAL A 33 3.99 -11.40 5.20
C VAL A 33 5.36 -11.89 5.66
N ASP A 34 5.90 -12.92 5.01
CA ASP A 34 7.21 -13.47 5.33
C ASP A 34 8.32 -12.43 5.12
N ALA A 35 8.27 -11.67 4.03
CA ALA A 35 9.20 -10.58 3.75
C ALA A 35 9.13 -9.49 4.81
N ALA A 36 7.93 -9.10 5.24
CA ALA A 36 7.73 -8.08 6.26
C ALA A 36 8.33 -8.50 7.61
N HIS A 37 8.21 -9.77 7.97
CA HIS A 37 8.78 -10.28 9.22
C HIS A 37 10.29 -10.51 9.17
N ALA A 38 10.86 -10.72 7.98
CA ALA A 38 12.29 -11.02 7.79
C ALA A 38 13.13 -9.78 7.44
N ASP A 39 12.52 -8.64 7.14
CA ASP A 39 13.24 -7.45 6.68
C ASP A 39 13.80 -6.64 7.85
N ASP A 40 15.03 -6.93 8.24
CA ASP A 40 15.75 -6.23 9.30
C ASP A 40 15.98 -4.74 9.00
N LYS A 41 16.13 -4.38 7.73
CA LYS A 41 16.30 -2.97 7.32
C LYS A 41 15.00 -2.20 7.54
N MET A 42 13.88 -2.76 7.14
CA MET A 42 12.58 -2.17 7.34
C MET A 42 12.27 -2.03 8.84
N LEU A 43 12.48 -3.09 9.61
CA LEU A 43 12.28 -3.07 11.06
C LEU A 43 13.24 -2.10 11.76
N GLY A 44 14.51 -2.04 11.32
CA GLY A 44 15.51 -1.14 11.87
C GLY A 44 15.29 0.33 11.52
N SER A 45 14.62 0.64 10.41
CA SER A 45 14.27 2.00 10.01
C SER A 45 12.92 2.46 10.56
N ALA A 46 12.16 1.58 11.19
CA ALA A 46 10.85 1.91 11.73
C ALA A 46 10.96 2.90 12.90
N PHE A 47 10.08 3.86 12.93
CA PHE A 47 9.96 4.81 14.02
C PHE A 47 8.55 4.79 14.60
N GLU A 48 8.44 5.20 15.86
CA GLU A 48 7.16 5.25 16.55
C GLU A 48 6.47 6.60 16.35
N LEU A 49 5.17 6.54 16.10
CA LEU A 49 4.29 7.70 16.08
C LEU A 49 3.12 7.46 17.03
N ALA A 50 2.61 8.56 17.61
CA ALA A 50 1.34 8.51 18.32
C ALA A 50 0.21 8.60 17.28
N ASP A 51 -0.82 7.77 17.44
CA ASP A 51 -2.04 7.87 16.66
C ASP A 51 -2.96 9.00 17.15
N THR A 52 -4.16 9.12 16.59
CA THR A 52 -5.14 10.12 17.00
C THR A 52 -5.65 9.94 18.43
N GLY A 53 -5.58 8.73 18.98
CA GLY A 53 -5.94 8.40 20.36
C GLY A 53 -4.77 8.38 21.33
N GLY A 54 -3.54 8.66 20.86
CA GLY A 54 -2.32 8.62 21.65
C GLY A 54 -1.66 7.24 21.74
N ALA A 55 -2.25 6.19 21.15
CA ALA A 55 -1.61 4.89 21.07
C ALA A 55 -0.45 4.92 20.08
N ARG A 56 0.61 4.17 20.37
CA ARG A 56 1.80 4.16 19.52
C ARG A 56 1.70 3.13 18.42
N ILE A 57 2.18 3.52 17.24
CA ILE A 57 2.36 2.63 16.08
C ILE A 57 3.80 2.76 15.58
N ARG A 58 4.27 1.73 14.90
CA ARG A 58 5.55 1.76 14.21
C ARG A 58 5.32 1.96 12.72
N LEU A 59 6.15 2.80 12.09
CA LEU A 59 6.04 3.10 10.68
C LEU A 59 7.43 3.07 10.04
N SER A 60 7.54 2.43 8.90
CA SER A 60 8.70 2.49 8.02
C SER A 60 8.25 2.98 6.64
N GLY A 61 9.04 3.87 6.04
CA GLY A 61 8.73 4.43 4.72
C GLY A 61 9.95 4.47 3.83
N TRP A 62 9.72 4.41 2.51
CA TRP A 62 10.79 4.52 1.51
C TRP A 62 10.26 5.14 0.21
N ASN A 63 11.16 5.84 -0.50
CA ASN A 63 10.83 6.61 -1.70
C ASN A 63 11.17 5.90 -3.01
N HIS A 64 11.89 4.78 -2.95
CA HIS A 64 12.29 4.04 -4.14
C HIS A 64 11.73 2.62 -4.08
N ALA A 65 11.02 2.22 -5.12
CA ALA A 65 10.66 0.83 -5.33
C ALA A 65 11.93 0.06 -5.67
N GLY A 66 12.50 -0.64 -4.70
CA GLY A 66 13.70 -1.44 -4.87
C GLY A 66 13.45 -2.76 -5.58
N ASP A 67 14.46 -3.62 -5.61
CA ASP A 67 14.37 -4.95 -6.22
C ASP A 67 13.94 -6.04 -5.22
N ASP A 68 13.46 -5.65 -4.06
CA ASP A 68 12.89 -6.53 -3.06
C ASP A 68 11.42 -6.87 -3.36
N THR A 69 10.82 -7.69 -2.52
CA THR A 69 9.42 -8.12 -2.65
C THR A 69 8.45 -6.93 -2.70
N PHE A 70 8.66 -5.91 -1.86
CA PHE A 70 7.78 -4.74 -1.81
C PHE A 70 7.89 -3.91 -3.09
N GLY A 71 9.09 -3.73 -3.61
CA GLY A 71 9.31 -3.03 -4.87
C GLY A 71 8.72 -3.77 -6.07
N LEU A 72 8.81 -5.09 -6.10
CA LEU A 72 8.20 -5.91 -7.14
C LEU A 72 6.67 -5.81 -7.12
N ILE A 73 6.05 -5.87 -5.95
CA ILE A 73 4.60 -5.73 -5.80
C ILE A 73 4.13 -4.35 -6.30
N ALA A 74 4.85 -3.29 -5.95
CA ALA A 74 4.51 -1.93 -6.41
C ALA A 74 4.57 -1.78 -7.94
N ARG A 75 5.35 -2.63 -8.63
CA ARG A 75 5.50 -2.59 -10.09
C ARG A 75 4.68 -3.65 -10.84
N LEU A 76 3.88 -4.45 -10.16
CA LEU A 76 3.04 -5.43 -10.84
C LEU A 76 2.11 -4.73 -11.84
N PRO A 77 2.00 -5.24 -13.08
CA PRO A 77 1.09 -4.64 -14.07
C PRO A 77 -0.34 -4.50 -13.56
N ARG A 78 -0.86 -5.48 -12.83
CA ARG A 78 -2.21 -5.41 -12.26
C ARG A 78 -2.39 -4.30 -11.21
N VAL A 79 -1.30 -3.79 -10.62
CA VAL A 79 -1.31 -2.60 -9.76
C VAL A 79 -1.15 -1.35 -10.60
N VAL A 80 -0.08 -1.27 -11.37
CA VAL A 80 0.28 -0.08 -12.15
C VAL A 80 -0.80 0.27 -13.18
N ASP A 81 -1.27 -0.71 -13.94
CA ASP A 81 -2.30 -0.50 -14.96
C ASP A 81 -3.60 0.08 -14.38
N ARG A 82 -3.97 -0.35 -13.18
CA ARG A 82 -5.14 0.22 -12.48
C ARG A 82 -4.91 1.66 -12.09
N ILE A 83 -3.77 1.95 -11.48
CA ILE A 83 -3.46 3.32 -11.04
C ILE A 83 -3.38 4.27 -12.25
N GLU A 84 -2.79 3.83 -13.35
CA GLU A 84 -2.76 4.60 -14.60
C GLU A 84 -4.17 4.84 -15.15
N ALA A 85 -5.04 3.83 -15.08
CA ALA A 85 -6.44 4.00 -15.48
C ALA A 85 -7.17 5.01 -14.58
N PHE A 86 -6.96 4.95 -13.27
CA PHE A 86 -7.60 5.86 -12.31
C PHE A 86 -7.14 7.30 -12.47
N LEU A 87 -5.85 7.51 -12.70
CA LEU A 87 -5.24 8.84 -12.81
C LEU A 87 -5.20 9.39 -14.24
N GLY A 88 -5.49 8.55 -15.24
CA GLY A 88 -5.58 8.97 -16.63
C GLY A 88 -4.25 9.20 -17.33
N GLY A 89 -3.16 8.58 -16.88
CA GLY A 89 -1.84 8.74 -17.50
C GLY A 89 -0.76 7.92 -16.82
N GLU A 90 0.47 8.05 -17.31
CA GLU A 90 1.63 7.40 -16.73
C GLU A 90 1.83 7.80 -15.26
N VAL A 91 2.27 6.85 -14.46
CA VAL A 91 2.53 7.04 -13.04
C VAL A 91 3.95 6.64 -12.67
N TYR A 92 4.45 7.20 -11.58
CA TYR A 92 5.70 6.80 -10.97
C TYR A 92 5.51 6.53 -9.48
N HIS A 93 6.42 5.75 -8.91
CA HIS A 93 6.39 5.45 -7.49
C HIS A 93 6.79 6.69 -6.68
N TYR A 94 5.87 7.21 -5.88
CA TYR A 94 6.12 8.36 -5.01
C TYR A 94 6.77 7.92 -3.70
N HIS A 95 6.06 7.08 -2.94
CA HIS A 95 6.59 6.45 -1.74
C HIS A 95 5.77 5.23 -1.34
N SER A 96 6.35 4.40 -0.49
CA SER A 96 5.65 3.31 0.20
C SER A 96 5.84 3.44 1.70
N LYS A 97 4.88 2.91 2.44
CA LYS A 97 4.90 2.88 3.91
C LYS A 97 4.48 1.49 4.39
N MET A 98 5.12 1.03 5.43
CA MET A 98 4.67 -0.13 6.20
C MET A 98 4.28 0.35 7.59
N ILE A 99 3.02 0.15 7.94
CA ILE A 99 2.50 0.49 9.27
C ILE A 99 2.33 -0.80 10.05
N MET A 100 2.99 -0.87 11.20
CA MET A 100 2.97 -2.02 12.09
C MET A 100 2.14 -1.67 13.32
N LYS A 101 0.96 -2.26 13.42
CA LYS A 101 0.05 -2.08 14.55
C LYS A 101 0.00 -3.36 15.38
N ASP A 102 0.42 -3.26 16.62
CA ASP A 102 0.28 -4.38 17.55
C ASP A 102 -1.19 -4.62 17.89
N ALA A 103 -1.56 -5.89 18.01
CA ALA A 103 -2.93 -6.26 18.32
C ALA A 103 -3.38 -5.60 19.64
N ARG A 104 -4.57 -5.01 19.64
CA ARG A 104 -5.19 -4.34 20.79
C ARG A 104 -4.48 -3.08 21.29
N VAL A 105 -3.37 -2.69 20.67
CA VAL A 105 -2.56 -1.50 21.05
C VAL A 105 -2.60 -0.45 19.97
N GLY A 106 -2.49 -0.85 18.71
CA GLY A 106 -2.47 0.06 17.57
C GLY A 106 -3.80 0.77 17.38
N GLY A 107 -3.76 1.99 16.94
CA GLY A 107 -4.91 2.87 16.90
C GLY A 107 -5.26 3.41 15.51
N ALA A 108 -5.95 4.53 15.51
CA ALA A 108 -6.57 5.11 14.35
C ALA A 108 -5.78 6.29 13.78
N TRP A 109 -5.93 6.49 12.48
CA TRP A 109 -5.50 7.70 11.79
C TRP A 109 -6.70 8.55 11.42
N ALA A 110 -6.55 9.86 11.50
CA ALA A 110 -7.55 10.77 10.96
C ALA A 110 -7.57 10.68 9.43
N TRP A 111 -8.74 10.84 8.82
CA TRP A 111 -8.87 10.96 7.38
C TRP A 111 -8.04 12.16 6.88
N HIS A 112 -7.26 11.96 5.83
CA HIS A 112 -6.34 12.98 5.31
C HIS A 112 -6.05 12.71 3.84
N GLN A 113 -5.37 13.66 3.22
CA GLN A 113 -4.72 13.48 1.92
C GLN A 113 -3.20 13.56 2.10
N ASP A 114 -2.49 12.74 1.36
CA ASP A 114 -1.02 12.74 1.37
C ASP A 114 -0.43 13.84 0.48
#